data_f31f0220e2e47a6034028bf60cd01b95
#
_entry.id   f31f0220e2e47a6034028bf60cd01b95
#
_cell.length_a   1.000
_cell.length_b   1.000
_cell.length_c   1.000
_cell.angle_alpha   90.00
_cell.angle_beta   90.00
_cell.angle_gamma   90.00
#
_symmetry.space_group_name_H-M   'P 1'
#
loop_
_entity.id
_entity.type
_entity.pdbx_description
1 polymer ?
#
loop_
_entity_poly.entity_id
_entity_poly.type
_entity_poly.pdbx_seq_one_letter_code
_entity_poly.pdbx_strand_id
1 'polypeptide(L)'
;YLPAKGWNGMKYTNKLKNMSRALADMGTDVLPNVGCAFIGLAEVENANVLKDLTAQPPLKARNMQFCHIEGPDKRGIDCALLYNPALFTVKNTRLVPYVQELAKDSAYKTRGFLTVRGELAGEDVAVIVCHWPSRFSGSFYRESGARQAKVVKDSLLRLNPEMKVFVMGDMNDDPTNASMHKVLKAKAEISEVGADEMYNPWYNILAKEGKGTLFYSGSWNLFDQIVITPNLLNRDSKNKDYSSLKFWKNHIFRRDYLIQQEGQYKGAPLRTKAGGRWLNGYSDHLPVVMYLVKEKSRKW
;
A
#
# COMPACT_ATOMS: atom_id res chain seq x y z
N TYR A 1 -8.19 -21.00 -5.94
CA TYR A 1 -9.49 -21.35 -6.51
C TYR A 1 -10.19 -22.36 -5.63
N LEU A 2 -11.15 -21.94 -4.83
CA LEU A 2 -11.84 -22.79 -3.85
C LEU A 2 -13.35 -22.83 -4.16
N PRO A 3 -13.85 -23.84 -4.92
CA PRO A 3 -15.27 -24.01 -5.21
C PRO A 3 -16.13 -24.06 -3.94
N ALA A 4 -15.64 -24.67 -2.87
CA ALA A 4 -16.31 -24.73 -1.56
C ALA A 4 -16.60 -23.35 -0.94
N LYS A 5 -15.87 -22.30 -1.34
CA LYS A 5 -16.11 -20.90 -0.92
C LYS A 5 -16.94 -20.12 -1.95
N GLY A 6 -17.54 -20.82 -2.91
CA GLY A 6 -18.39 -20.23 -3.94
C GLY A 6 -17.65 -19.48 -5.05
N TRP A 7 -16.35 -19.74 -5.24
CA TRP A 7 -15.57 -19.28 -6.37
C TRP A 7 -15.73 -20.20 -7.58
N ASN A 8 -15.68 -19.63 -8.78
CA ASN A 8 -15.62 -20.33 -10.06
C ASN A 8 -14.84 -19.50 -11.08
N GLY A 9 -14.59 -20.06 -12.27
CA GLY A 9 -13.81 -19.41 -13.32
C GLY A 9 -14.36 -18.05 -13.75
N MET A 10 -15.69 -17.94 -13.91
CA MET A 10 -16.33 -16.69 -14.28
C MET A 10 -16.12 -15.59 -13.22
N LYS A 11 -16.30 -15.92 -11.95
CA LYS A 11 -16.09 -14.97 -10.83
C LYS A 11 -14.63 -14.55 -10.74
N TYR A 12 -13.71 -15.47 -10.94
CA TYR A 12 -12.28 -15.19 -10.97
C TYR A 12 -11.92 -14.23 -12.11
N THR A 13 -12.36 -14.51 -13.33
CA THR A 13 -12.17 -13.65 -14.48
C THR A 13 -12.74 -12.26 -14.27
N ASN A 14 -13.95 -12.15 -13.73
CA ASN A 14 -14.57 -10.87 -13.40
C ASN A 14 -13.78 -10.10 -12.33
N LYS A 15 -13.27 -10.80 -11.32
CA LYS A 15 -12.42 -10.17 -10.29
C LYS A 15 -11.14 -9.60 -10.90
N LEU A 16 -10.45 -10.35 -11.76
CA LEU A 16 -9.26 -9.88 -12.46
C LEU A 16 -9.56 -8.65 -13.33
N LYS A 17 -10.64 -8.68 -14.09
CA LYS A 17 -11.09 -7.56 -14.93
C LYS A 17 -11.36 -6.31 -14.08
N ASN A 18 -12.08 -6.45 -12.97
CA ASN A 18 -12.39 -5.34 -12.08
C ASN A 18 -11.12 -4.78 -11.44
N MET A 19 -10.24 -5.64 -10.90
CA MET A 19 -8.99 -5.21 -10.29
C MET A 19 -8.08 -4.52 -11.30
N SER A 20 -7.89 -5.08 -12.49
CA SER A 20 -7.04 -4.48 -13.52
C SER A 20 -7.55 -3.11 -13.97
N ARG A 21 -8.86 -2.90 -14.06
CA ARG A 21 -9.48 -1.59 -14.33
C ARG A 21 -9.09 -0.58 -13.24
N ALA A 22 -9.30 -0.92 -11.98
CA ALA A 22 -9.01 -0.03 -10.86
C ALA A 22 -7.52 0.32 -10.78
N LEU A 23 -6.65 -0.68 -10.88
CA LEU A 23 -5.20 -0.50 -10.81
C LEU A 23 -4.65 0.33 -11.98
N ALA A 24 -5.21 0.17 -13.18
CA ALA A 24 -4.82 0.96 -14.34
C ALA A 24 -5.33 2.41 -14.29
N ASP A 25 -6.44 2.67 -13.61
CA ASP A 25 -7.01 4.01 -13.46
C ASP A 25 -6.30 4.84 -12.38
N MET A 26 -5.66 4.17 -11.39
CA MET A 26 -4.90 4.86 -10.35
C MET A 26 -3.73 5.68 -10.96
N GLY A 27 -3.56 6.92 -10.47
CA GLY A 27 -2.50 7.82 -10.91
C GLY A 27 -2.74 8.52 -12.25
N THR A 28 -3.81 8.17 -12.98
CA THR A 28 -4.11 8.77 -14.29
C THR A 28 -4.58 10.22 -14.22
N ASP A 29 -5.00 10.69 -13.07
CA ASP A 29 -5.32 12.10 -12.85
C ASP A 29 -4.11 13.05 -13.07
N VAL A 30 -2.89 12.51 -12.96
CA VAL A 30 -1.64 13.25 -13.18
C VAL A 30 -0.85 12.69 -14.36
N LEU A 31 -0.83 11.37 -14.52
CA LEU A 31 -0.11 10.66 -15.58
C LEU A 31 -1.09 9.80 -16.40
N PRO A 32 -1.93 10.41 -17.26
CA PRO A 32 -3.09 9.75 -17.86
C PRO A 32 -2.76 8.50 -18.69
N ASN A 33 -1.59 8.44 -19.32
CA ASN A 33 -1.19 7.29 -20.13
C ASN A 33 -0.27 6.30 -19.41
N VAL A 34 0.18 6.62 -18.20
CA VAL A 34 1.23 5.90 -17.50
C VAL A 34 0.74 5.29 -16.19
N GLY A 35 -0.01 6.04 -15.40
CA GLY A 35 -0.48 5.64 -14.08
C GLY A 35 0.63 5.59 -13.03
N CYS A 36 0.50 4.70 -12.06
CA CYS A 36 1.43 4.56 -10.95
C CYS A 36 2.76 3.92 -11.38
N ALA A 37 3.87 4.39 -10.80
CA ALA A 37 5.18 3.78 -10.96
C ALA A 37 5.24 2.40 -10.28
N PHE A 38 4.66 2.27 -9.09
CA PHE A 38 4.47 1.00 -8.39
C PHE A 38 3.20 1.04 -7.52
N ILE A 39 2.66 -0.14 -7.23
CA ILE A 39 1.42 -0.34 -6.45
C ILE A 39 1.64 -1.51 -5.49
N GLY A 40 1.55 -1.26 -4.19
CA GLY A 40 1.53 -2.32 -3.18
C GLY A 40 0.17 -3.02 -3.16
N LEU A 41 0.17 -4.33 -3.07
CA LEU A 41 -1.02 -5.17 -2.97
C LEU A 41 -0.99 -6.00 -1.70
N ALA A 42 -2.15 -6.17 -1.08
CA ALA A 42 -2.39 -7.09 0.02
C ALA A 42 -3.40 -8.17 -0.39
N GLU A 43 -3.42 -9.29 0.36
CA GLU A 43 -4.33 -10.42 0.14
C GLU A 43 -4.18 -11.11 -1.22
N VAL A 44 -2.95 -11.18 -1.72
CA VAL A 44 -2.59 -11.92 -2.93
C VAL A 44 -2.43 -13.40 -2.59
N GLU A 45 -3.12 -14.28 -3.33
CA GLU A 45 -3.05 -15.72 -3.08
C GLU A 45 -1.70 -16.34 -3.48
N ASN A 46 -1.19 -15.97 -4.66
CA ASN A 46 0.08 -16.51 -5.19
C ASN A 46 0.54 -15.78 -6.46
N ALA A 47 1.71 -16.17 -6.98
CA ALA A 47 2.28 -15.59 -8.20
C ALA A 47 1.42 -15.83 -9.45
N ASN A 48 0.62 -16.91 -9.53
CA ASN A 48 -0.23 -17.17 -10.70
C ASN A 48 -1.35 -16.13 -10.82
N VAL A 49 -1.96 -15.74 -9.70
CA VAL A 49 -2.95 -14.65 -9.68
C VAL A 49 -2.35 -13.35 -10.19
N LEU A 50 -1.09 -13.05 -9.86
CA LEU A 50 -0.39 -11.85 -10.34
C LEU A 50 -0.07 -11.93 -11.84
N LYS A 51 0.33 -13.09 -12.36
CA LYS A 51 0.51 -13.31 -13.80
C LYS A 51 -0.80 -13.08 -14.56
N ASP A 52 -1.89 -13.66 -14.08
CA ASP A 52 -3.21 -13.49 -14.70
C ASP A 52 -3.69 -12.03 -14.62
N LEU A 53 -3.40 -11.34 -13.50
CA LEU A 53 -3.73 -9.93 -13.31
C LEU A 53 -2.95 -9.02 -14.26
N THR A 54 -1.62 -9.19 -14.34
CA THR A 54 -0.76 -8.39 -15.23
C THR A 54 -0.98 -8.69 -16.72
N ALA A 55 -1.52 -9.87 -17.04
CA ALA A 55 -1.93 -10.22 -18.40
C ALA A 55 -3.26 -9.54 -18.84
N GLN A 56 -4.02 -8.94 -17.92
CA GLN A 56 -5.23 -8.20 -18.28
C GLN A 56 -4.88 -6.98 -19.17
N PRO A 57 -5.69 -6.68 -20.21
CA PRO A 57 -5.34 -5.68 -21.23
C PRO A 57 -4.87 -4.33 -20.68
N PRO A 58 -5.53 -3.71 -19.66
CA PRO A 58 -5.11 -2.40 -19.16
C PRO A 58 -3.71 -2.38 -18.53
N LEU A 59 -3.32 -3.47 -17.85
CA LEU A 59 -2.01 -3.58 -17.19
C LEU A 59 -0.95 -4.09 -18.18
N LYS A 60 -1.31 -5.00 -19.06
CA LYS A 60 -0.45 -5.51 -20.13
C LYS A 60 0.00 -4.39 -21.06
N ALA A 61 -0.89 -3.46 -21.41
CA ALA A 61 -0.56 -2.31 -22.27
C ALA A 61 0.54 -1.40 -21.70
N ARG A 62 0.73 -1.41 -20.37
CA ARG A 62 1.80 -0.69 -19.67
C ARG A 62 2.98 -1.59 -19.32
N ASN A 63 2.99 -2.84 -19.78
CA ASN A 63 4.00 -3.84 -19.43
C ASN A 63 4.21 -3.98 -17.91
N MET A 64 3.13 -3.88 -17.12
CA MET A 64 3.23 -3.99 -15.67
C MET A 64 3.83 -5.33 -15.25
N GLN A 65 4.80 -5.26 -14.37
CA GLN A 65 5.51 -6.40 -13.79
C GLN A 65 5.17 -6.51 -12.30
N PHE A 66 5.64 -7.58 -11.64
CA PHE A 66 5.41 -7.73 -10.20
C PHE A 66 6.60 -8.32 -9.46
N CYS A 67 6.69 -8.00 -8.16
CA CYS A 67 7.52 -8.65 -7.17
C CYS A 67 6.61 -9.37 -6.17
N HIS A 68 6.91 -10.64 -5.91
CA HIS A 68 6.18 -11.47 -4.96
C HIS A 68 7.11 -12.55 -4.39
N ILE A 69 6.97 -12.82 -3.12
CA ILE A 69 7.60 -13.95 -2.43
C ILE A 69 6.53 -14.55 -1.53
N GLU A 70 6.29 -15.86 -1.70
CA GLU A 70 5.31 -16.59 -0.90
C GLU A 70 5.72 -16.62 0.57
N GLY A 71 4.79 -16.28 1.45
CA GLY A 71 4.99 -16.18 2.88
C GLY A 71 4.31 -17.28 3.67
N PRO A 72 4.51 -17.32 4.99
CA PRO A 72 4.02 -18.38 5.86
C PRO A 72 2.60 -18.14 6.41
N ASP A 73 1.83 -17.20 5.87
CA ASP A 73 0.48 -16.91 6.38
C ASP A 73 -0.44 -18.12 6.25
N LYS A 74 -1.15 -18.46 7.33
CA LYS A 74 -2.03 -19.64 7.39
C LYS A 74 -3.22 -19.56 6.42
N ARG A 75 -3.63 -18.36 6.00
CA ARG A 75 -4.70 -18.17 5.02
C ARG A 75 -4.20 -18.30 3.57
N GLY A 76 -2.87 -18.41 3.37
CA GLY A 76 -2.25 -18.44 2.06
C GLY A 76 -2.43 -17.12 1.31
N ILE A 77 -2.21 -15.99 2.01
CA ILE A 77 -2.27 -14.65 1.42
C ILE A 77 -0.98 -13.90 1.69
N ASP A 78 -0.53 -13.15 0.69
CA ASP A 78 0.73 -12.43 0.68
C ASP A 78 0.57 -10.96 0.36
N CYS A 79 1.69 -10.23 0.48
CA CYS A 79 1.88 -8.92 -0.13
C CYS A 79 2.58 -9.07 -1.48
N ALA A 80 2.28 -8.14 -2.40
CA ALA A 80 2.98 -8.02 -3.66
C ALA A 80 3.22 -6.56 -4.04
N LEU A 81 4.13 -6.32 -4.97
CA LEU A 81 4.34 -5.01 -5.58
C LEU A 81 4.18 -5.15 -7.10
N LEU A 82 3.21 -4.46 -7.69
CA LEU A 82 3.18 -4.23 -9.12
C LEU A 82 4.04 -3.01 -9.44
N TYR A 83 4.70 -3.01 -10.60
CA TYR A 83 5.47 -1.85 -11.03
C TYR A 83 5.47 -1.69 -12.55
N ASN A 84 5.61 -0.43 -12.98
CA ASN A 84 5.82 -0.07 -14.36
C ASN A 84 7.34 0.01 -14.64
N PRO A 85 7.92 -0.90 -15.43
CA PRO A 85 9.37 -0.93 -15.67
C PRO A 85 9.89 0.28 -16.44
N ALA A 86 9.02 1.07 -17.09
CA ALA A 86 9.41 2.34 -17.71
C ALA A 86 9.70 3.45 -16.67
N LEU A 87 9.25 3.29 -15.42
CA LEU A 87 9.41 4.27 -14.34
C LEU A 87 10.25 3.76 -13.18
N PHE A 88 10.12 2.49 -12.85
CA PHE A 88 10.77 1.88 -11.68
C PHE A 88 11.58 0.66 -12.08
N THR A 89 12.88 0.68 -11.81
CA THR A 89 13.79 -0.42 -12.06
C THR A 89 14.05 -1.18 -10.77
N VAL A 90 13.59 -2.43 -10.68
CA VAL A 90 13.80 -3.29 -9.52
C VAL A 90 15.25 -3.77 -9.47
N LYS A 91 15.91 -3.60 -8.32
CA LYS A 91 17.28 -4.07 -8.06
C LYS A 91 17.32 -5.29 -7.14
N ASN A 92 16.41 -5.36 -6.17
CA ASN A 92 16.37 -6.45 -5.19
C ASN A 92 14.95 -6.62 -4.63
N THR A 93 14.55 -7.86 -4.40
CA THR A 93 13.29 -8.22 -3.74
C THR A 93 13.56 -9.23 -2.64
N ARG A 94 13.05 -8.99 -1.45
CA ARG A 94 13.13 -9.96 -0.36
C ARG A 94 11.90 -9.89 0.54
N LEU A 95 11.56 -11.00 1.17
CA LEU A 95 10.56 -11.06 2.24
C LEU A 95 11.29 -11.10 3.59
N VAL A 96 11.06 -10.09 4.44
CA VAL A 96 11.50 -10.10 5.83
C VAL A 96 10.37 -10.74 6.65
N PRO A 97 10.61 -11.86 7.35
CA PRO A 97 9.57 -12.51 8.12
C PRO A 97 9.05 -11.63 9.26
N TYR A 98 7.77 -11.72 9.54
CA TYR A 98 7.24 -11.24 10.81
C TYR A 98 7.69 -12.18 11.93
N VAL A 99 8.33 -11.63 12.94
CA VAL A 99 8.81 -12.38 14.12
C VAL A 99 7.80 -12.22 15.25
N GLN A 100 7.30 -13.34 15.78
CA GLN A 100 6.41 -13.31 16.92
C GLN A 100 7.19 -13.01 18.21
N GLU A 101 6.84 -11.89 18.85
CA GLU A 101 7.53 -11.41 20.07
C GLU A 101 6.97 -12.02 21.37
N LEU A 102 5.78 -12.64 21.33
CA LEU A 102 5.17 -13.30 22.47
C LEU A 102 5.49 -14.80 22.49
N ALA A 103 6.23 -15.26 23.48
CA ALA A 103 6.62 -16.66 23.62
C ALA A 103 5.42 -17.63 23.64
N LYS A 104 4.29 -17.23 24.24
CA LYS A 104 3.05 -18.03 24.27
C LYS A 104 2.43 -18.28 22.90
N ASP A 105 2.76 -17.45 21.91
CA ASP A 105 2.23 -17.51 20.55
C ASP A 105 3.33 -17.82 19.52
N SER A 106 4.38 -18.51 19.91
CA SER A 106 5.54 -18.82 19.05
C SER A 106 5.18 -19.49 17.71
N ALA A 107 4.04 -20.20 17.68
CA ALA A 107 3.51 -20.82 16.46
C ALA A 107 2.72 -19.84 15.55
N TYR A 108 2.50 -18.60 15.97
CA TYR A 108 1.79 -17.61 15.17
C TYR A 108 2.63 -17.19 13.98
N LYS A 109 2.07 -17.39 12.80
CA LYS A 109 2.68 -17.00 11.54
C LYS A 109 1.72 -16.10 10.76
N THR A 110 2.25 -15.04 10.19
CA THR A 110 1.51 -14.09 9.38
C THR A 110 2.39 -13.55 8.23
N ARG A 111 1.84 -12.63 7.44
CA ARG A 111 2.57 -11.99 6.34
C ARG A 111 3.80 -11.29 6.87
N GLY A 112 4.89 -11.43 6.15
CA GLY A 112 6.10 -10.67 6.38
C GLY A 112 6.04 -9.28 5.73
N PHE A 113 7.21 -8.65 5.63
CA PHE A 113 7.42 -7.35 5.01
C PHE A 113 8.07 -7.57 3.65
N LEU A 114 7.29 -7.46 2.57
CA LEU A 114 7.86 -7.54 1.22
C LEU A 114 8.64 -6.25 0.95
N THR A 115 9.95 -6.38 0.86
CA THR A 115 10.86 -5.26 0.68
C THR A 115 11.44 -5.29 -0.73
N VAL A 116 11.14 -4.26 -1.51
CA VAL A 116 11.64 -4.11 -2.88
C VAL A 116 12.52 -2.87 -2.95
N ARG A 117 13.78 -3.05 -3.34
CA ARG A 117 14.70 -1.96 -3.64
C ARG A 117 14.79 -1.75 -5.13
N GLY A 118 14.89 -0.51 -5.53
CA GLY A 118 14.98 -0.16 -6.94
C GLY A 118 15.38 1.29 -7.17
N GLU A 119 15.17 1.73 -8.40
CA GLU A 119 15.47 3.09 -8.82
C GLU A 119 14.21 3.74 -9.42
N LEU A 120 13.90 4.94 -8.97
CA LEU A 120 12.81 5.78 -9.46
C LEU A 120 13.39 7.17 -9.80
N ALA A 121 13.26 7.61 -11.03
CA ALA A 121 13.76 8.90 -11.50
C ALA A 121 15.25 9.14 -11.18
N GLY A 122 16.09 8.09 -11.25
CA GLY A 122 17.53 8.13 -10.98
C GLY A 122 17.89 8.14 -9.49
N GLU A 123 16.96 7.86 -8.58
CA GLU A 123 17.21 7.82 -7.14
C GLU A 123 16.94 6.44 -6.55
N ASP A 124 17.74 6.05 -5.54
CA ASP A 124 17.51 4.80 -4.81
C ASP A 124 16.24 4.89 -3.97
N VAL A 125 15.36 3.91 -4.19
CA VAL A 125 14.06 3.81 -3.53
C VAL A 125 13.92 2.42 -2.92
N ALA A 126 13.32 2.34 -1.75
CA ALA A 126 12.85 1.09 -1.17
C ALA A 126 11.37 1.18 -0.80
N VAL A 127 10.64 0.13 -1.12
CA VAL A 127 9.22 -0.02 -0.79
C VAL A 127 9.07 -1.22 0.12
N ILE A 128 8.47 -1.01 1.29
CA ILE A 128 8.13 -2.05 2.25
C ILE A 128 6.62 -2.20 2.21
N VAL A 129 6.14 -3.29 1.60
CA VAL A 129 4.70 -3.59 1.53
C VAL A 129 4.31 -4.42 2.73
N CYS A 130 3.32 -3.93 3.47
CA CYS A 130 2.84 -4.48 4.72
C CYS A 130 1.38 -4.92 4.61
N HIS A 131 1.03 -5.98 5.34
CA HIS A 131 -0.33 -6.31 5.71
C HIS A 131 -0.29 -6.83 7.15
N TRP A 132 -0.48 -5.93 8.12
CA TRP A 132 -0.34 -6.26 9.52
C TRP A 132 -1.50 -7.13 10.03
N PRO A 133 -1.33 -7.78 11.19
CA PRO A 133 -2.39 -8.58 11.80
C PRO A 133 -3.66 -7.77 12.03
N SER A 134 -4.81 -8.38 11.74
CA SER A 134 -6.11 -7.71 11.88
C SER A 134 -6.41 -7.35 13.34
N ARG A 135 -7.39 -6.49 13.55
CA ARG A 135 -7.83 -6.07 14.90
C ARG A 135 -8.34 -7.21 15.77
N PHE A 136 -8.65 -8.37 15.18
CA PHE A 136 -8.93 -9.61 15.93
C PHE A 136 -7.76 -10.08 16.79
N SER A 137 -6.52 -9.84 16.34
CA SER A 137 -5.31 -10.24 17.03
C SER A 137 -4.87 -9.29 18.17
N GLY A 138 -5.61 -8.23 18.44
CA GLY A 138 -5.22 -7.22 19.44
C GLY A 138 -4.16 -6.23 18.94
N SER A 139 -3.98 -5.10 19.65
CA SER A 139 -3.09 -4.00 19.24
C SER A 139 -1.61 -4.37 19.28
N PHE A 140 -1.22 -5.20 20.27
CA PHE A 140 0.17 -5.64 20.42
C PHE A 140 0.79 -6.19 19.11
N TYR A 141 0.03 -6.98 18.35
CA TYR A 141 0.52 -7.59 17.11
C TYR A 141 0.77 -6.55 16.00
N ARG A 142 -0.03 -5.50 15.95
CA ARG A 142 0.18 -4.39 14.99
C ARG A 142 1.31 -3.47 15.45
N GLU A 143 1.43 -3.23 16.77
CA GLU A 143 2.56 -2.50 17.32
C GLU A 143 3.88 -3.26 17.10
N SER A 144 3.88 -4.61 17.23
CA SER A 144 5.00 -5.46 16.84
C SER A 144 5.32 -5.34 15.35
N GLY A 145 4.30 -5.36 14.48
CA GLY A 145 4.46 -5.10 13.05
C GLY A 145 5.12 -3.74 12.78
N ALA A 146 4.68 -2.70 13.48
CA ALA A 146 5.23 -1.37 13.37
C ALA A 146 6.71 -1.28 13.81
N ARG A 147 7.06 -1.91 14.94
CA ARG A 147 8.47 -2.01 15.40
C ARG A 147 9.35 -2.68 14.36
N GLN A 148 8.89 -3.80 13.83
CA GLN A 148 9.66 -4.57 12.84
C GLN A 148 9.76 -3.82 11.50
N ALA A 149 8.70 -3.18 11.03
CA ALA A 149 8.75 -2.32 9.84
C ALA A 149 9.76 -1.17 10.02
N LYS A 150 9.80 -0.56 11.22
CA LYS A 150 10.80 0.46 11.56
C LYS A 150 12.22 -0.10 11.49
N VAL A 151 12.47 -1.29 12.03
CA VAL A 151 13.78 -1.95 11.95
C VAL A 151 14.20 -2.21 10.51
N VAL A 152 13.28 -2.66 9.66
CA VAL A 152 13.54 -2.86 8.23
C VAL A 152 13.91 -1.52 7.56
N LYS A 153 13.12 -0.47 7.79
CA LYS A 153 13.40 0.89 7.29
C LYS A 153 14.78 1.37 7.75
N ASP A 154 15.07 1.26 9.04
CA ASP A 154 16.36 1.71 9.60
C ASP A 154 17.55 0.93 9.01
N SER A 155 17.37 -0.37 8.74
CA SER A 155 18.40 -1.18 8.08
C SER A 155 18.68 -0.74 6.64
N LEU A 156 17.65 -0.32 5.91
CA LEU A 156 17.77 0.22 4.55
C LEU A 156 18.51 1.57 4.56
N LEU A 157 18.18 2.46 5.50
CA LEU A 157 18.84 3.76 5.63
C LEU A 157 20.31 3.65 6.10
N ARG A 158 20.66 2.58 6.83
CA ARG A 158 22.08 2.29 7.15
C ARG A 158 22.87 1.86 5.91
N LEU A 159 22.22 1.19 4.94
CA LEU A 159 22.87 0.85 3.67
C LEU A 159 23.08 2.06 2.77
N ASN A 160 22.09 2.96 2.73
CA ASN A 160 22.14 4.20 1.98
C ASN A 160 21.26 5.26 2.69
N PRO A 161 21.86 6.25 3.40
CA PRO A 161 21.09 7.29 4.09
C PRO A 161 20.23 8.17 3.16
N GLU A 162 20.58 8.26 1.88
CA GLU A 162 19.83 9.03 0.89
C GLU A 162 18.66 8.25 0.27
N MET A 163 18.55 6.95 0.58
CA MET A 163 17.47 6.11 0.06
C MET A 163 16.10 6.66 0.47
N LYS A 164 15.19 6.75 -0.50
CA LYS A 164 13.79 7.13 -0.27
C LYS A 164 13.01 5.89 0.15
N VAL A 165 12.53 5.83 1.39
CA VAL A 165 11.83 4.64 1.89
C VAL A 165 10.34 4.90 2.06
N PHE A 166 9.54 3.99 1.50
CA PHE A 166 8.09 3.95 1.61
C PHE A 166 7.69 2.73 2.45
N VAL A 167 6.90 2.93 3.50
CA VAL A 167 6.20 1.86 4.20
C VAL A 167 4.73 1.97 3.85
N MET A 168 4.19 1.00 3.15
CA MET A 168 2.83 1.06 2.62
C MET A 168 2.07 -0.24 2.79
N GLY A 169 0.76 -0.16 2.75
CA GLY A 169 -0.13 -1.31 2.73
C GLY A 169 -1.30 -1.17 3.69
N ASP A 170 -1.94 -2.31 3.97
CA ASP A 170 -2.99 -2.43 4.97
C ASP A 170 -2.38 -2.60 6.37
N MET A 171 -2.37 -1.52 7.13
CA MET A 171 -1.82 -1.50 8.49
C MET A 171 -2.79 -2.08 9.52
N ASN A 172 -4.05 -2.37 9.14
CA ASN A 172 -5.13 -2.78 10.04
C ASN A 172 -5.30 -1.86 11.27
N ASP A 173 -4.69 -0.69 11.22
CA ASP A 173 -4.79 0.39 12.21
C ASP A 173 -4.89 1.74 11.50
N ASP A 174 -5.58 2.66 12.16
CA ASP A 174 -5.72 4.03 11.68
C ASP A 174 -4.41 4.82 11.89
N PRO A 175 -4.17 5.90 11.13
CA PRO A 175 -3.01 6.78 11.33
C PRO A 175 -2.89 7.31 12.77
N THR A 176 -4.00 7.40 13.47
CA THR A 176 -4.10 7.89 14.86
C THR A 176 -3.79 6.83 15.91
N ASN A 177 -3.70 5.53 15.52
CA ASN A 177 -3.39 4.46 16.46
C ASN A 177 -1.91 4.44 16.88
N ALA A 178 -1.64 3.88 18.04
CA ALA A 178 -0.30 3.86 18.65
C ALA A 178 0.74 3.18 17.75
N SER A 179 0.36 2.09 17.05
CA SER A 179 1.25 1.41 16.09
C SER A 179 1.82 2.36 15.04
N MET A 180 1.02 3.27 14.52
CA MET A 180 1.42 4.22 13.48
C MET A 180 2.18 5.41 14.07
N HIS A 181 1.53 6.17 14.95
CA HIS A 181 2.08 7.47 15.31
C HIS A 181 3.09 7.43 16.47
N LYS A 182 3.03 6.40 17.36
CA LYS A 182 4.00 6.23 18.46
C LYS A 182 5.12 5.26 18.10
N VAL A 183 4.78 4.07 17.60
CA VAL A 183 5.72 2.97 17.41
C VAL A 183 6.49 3.13 16.09
N LEU A 184 5.78 3.26 14.96
CA LEU A 184 6.41 3.56 13.67
C LEU A 184 6.94 5.00 13.60
N LYS A 185 6.51 5.87 14.52
CA LYS A 185 6.81 7.30 14.58
C LYS A 185 6.41 8.06 13.31
N ALA A 186 5.26 7.72 12.76
CA ALA A 186 4.70 8.34 11.57
C ALA A 186 3.90 9.61 11.97
N LYS A 187 4.49 10.78 11.75
CA LYS A 187 3.97 12.08 12.20
C LYS A 187 2.93 12.66 11.25
N ALA A 188 1.98 13.41 11.80
CA ALA A 188 0.89 14.05 11.08
C ALA A 188 1.30 15.30 10.29
N GLU A 189 2.29 16.04 10.81
CA GLU A 189 2.72 17.31 10.22
C GLU A 189 4.20 17.23 9.82
N ILE A 190 4.55 17.81 8.67
CA ILE A 190 5.92 17.79 8.12
C ILE A 190 6.91 18.43 9.11
N SER A 191 6.49 19.49 9.82
CA SER A 191 7.30 20.19 10.83
C SER A 191 7.69 19.34 12.03
N GLU A 192 6.91 18.28 12.33
CA GLU A 192 7.14 17.40 13.47
C GLU A 192 8.07 16.21 13.13
N VAL A 193 8.37 15.99 11.85
CA VAL A 193 9.13 14.82 11.42
C VAL A 193 10.61 14.96 11.76
N GLY A 194 11.11 14.18 12.71
CA GLY A 194 12.54 14.06 13.03
C GLY A 194 13.31 13.20 12.04
N ALA A 195 14.63 13.10 12.23
CA ALA A 195 15.51 12.37 11.31
C ALA A 195 15.23 10.86 11.24
N ASP A 196 14.83 10.25 12.35
CA ASP A 196 14.50 8.81 12.47
C ASP A 196 12.99 8.51 12.35
N GLU A 197 12.20 9.54 12.08
CA GLU A 197 10.73 9.46 12.00
C GLU A 197 10.25 9.38 10.56
N MET A 198 8.94 9.26 10.38
CA MET A 198 8.29 9.21 9.06
C MET A 198 7.16 10.23 8.99
N TYR A 199 6.77 10.63 7.79
CA TYR A 199 5.61 11.46 7.53
C TYR A 199 4.41 10.61 7.13
N ASN A 200 3.27 10.85 7.77
CA ASN A 200 2.00 10.20 7.48
C ASN A 200 0.96 11.21 6.98
N PRO A 201 0.84 11.43 5.67
CA PRO A 201 -0.12 12.38 5.11
C PRO A 201 -1.59 11.95 5.26
N TRP A 202 -1.85 10.74 5.72
CA TRP A 202 -3.19 10.17 5.91
C TRP A 202 -3.81 10.56 7.26
N TYR A 203 -3.00 10.99 8.22
CA TYR A 203 -3.45 11.30 9.57
C TYR A 203 -4.59 12.32 9.57
N ASN A 204 -4.39 13.45 8.91
CA ASN A 204 -5.36 14.53 8.88
C ASN A 204 -6.58 14.23 7.99
N ILE A 205 -6.44 13.36 7.00
CA ILE A 205 -7.57 12.89 6.17
C ILE A 205 -8.60 12.15 7.04
N LEU A 206 -8.14 11.30 7.95
CA LEU A 206 -9.05 10.65 8.90
C LEU A 206 -9.47 11.59 10.02
N ALA A 207 -8.51 12.21 10.71
CA ALA A 207 -8.75 12.95 11.95
C ALA A 207 -9.55 14.24 11.74
N LYS A 208 -9.36 14.96 10.62
CA LYS A 208 -10.02 16.24 10.33
C LYS A 208 -11.16 16.11 9.33
N GLU A 209 -11.04 15.20 8.34
CA GLU A 209 -12.03 15.08 7.27
C GLU A 209 -12.97 13.87 7.45
N GLY A 210 -12.68 12.97 8.40
CA GLY A 210 -13.49 11.76 8.64
C GLY A 210 -13.53 10.77 7.48
N LYS A 211 -12.56 10.87 6.53
CA LYS A 211 -12.50 10.01 5.36
C LYS A 211 -11.60 8.79 5.63
N GLY A 212 -11.95 7.66 5.05
CA GLY A 212 -11.21 6.41 5.22
C GLY A 212 -11.25 5.53 3.98
N THR A 213 -10.55 4.42 4.06
CA THR A 213 -10.47 3.42 2.99
C THR A 213 -11.39 2.23 3.23
N LEU A 214 -11.71 1.93 4.49
CA LEU A 214 -12.62 0.85 4.90
C LEU A 214 -13.81 1.42 5.67
N PHE A 215 -15.03 1.05 5.28
CA PHE A 215 -16.24 1.34 6.03
C PHE A 215 -16.68 0.12 6.82
N TYR A 216 -16.63 0.19 8.14
CA TYR A 216 -16.97 -0.92 9.03
C TYR A 216 -17.73 -0.44 10.26
N SER A 217 -18.81 -1.14 10.62
CA SER A 217 -19.65 -0.83 11.79
C SER A 217 -20.09 0.64 11.86
N GLY A 218 -20.47 1.22 10.71
CA GLY A 218 -20.97 2.61 10.64
C GLY A 218 -19.89 3.69 10.65
N SER A 219 -18.61 3.33 10.63
CA SER A 219 -17.50 4.29 10.69
C SER A 219 -16.47 4.03 9.59
N TRP A 220 -15.81 5.10 9.16
CA TRP A 220 -14.65 5.03 8.29
C TRP A 220 -13.39 4.76 9.10
N ASN A 221 -12.58 3.81 8.62
CA ASN A 221 -11.21 3.57 9.07
C ASN A 221 -10.26 3.81 7.89
N LEU A 222 -9.04 4.23 8.16
CA LEU A 222 -8.02 4.49 7.15
C LEU A 222 -6.83 3.56 7.37
N PHE A 223 -7.01 2.28 7.01
CA PHE A 223 -5.99 1.24 7.23
C PHE A 223 -4.93 1.21 6.15
N ASP A 224 -5.29 1.64 4.93
CA ASP A 224 -4.40 1.65 3.78
C ASP A 224 -3.62 2.95 3.77
N GLN A 225 -2.31 2.87 3.98
CA GLN A 225 -1.46 4.04 4.17
C GLN A 225 -0.15 3.90 3.39
N ILE A 226 0.43 5.04 3.02
CA ILE A 226 1.78 5.17 2.49
C ILE A 226 2.48 6.20 3.35
N VAL A 227 3.45 5.78 4.17
CA VAL A 227 4.25 6.67 5.01
C VAL A 227 5.68 6.72 4.48
N ILE A 228 6.33 7.87 4.61
CA ILE A 228 7.56 8.17 3.88
C ILE A 228 8.64 8.77 4.79
N THR A 229 9.89 8.56 4.37
CA THR A 229 11.06 9.10 5.07
C THR A 229 11.25 10.61 4.88
N PRO A 230 11.94 11.29 5.82
CA PRO A 230 12.10 12.76 5.83
C PRO A 230 12.76 13.35 4.58
N ASN A 231 13.62 12.60 3.91
CA ASN A 231 14.33 13.04 2.70
C ASN A 231 13.41 13.21 1.46
N LEU A 232 12.15 12.74 1.56
CA LEU A 232 11.07 12.99 0.59
C LEU A 232 10.31 14.31 0.86
N LEU A 233 10.65 15.08 1.90
CA LEU A 233 9.88 16.25 2.32
C LEU A 233 10.57 17.56 1.92
N ASN A 234 9.77 18.53 1.48
CA ASN A 234 10.14 19.93 1.46
C ASN A 234 9.69 20.56 2.78
N ARG A 235 10.65 20.89 3.66
CA ARG A 235 10.37 21.47 4.98
C ARG A 235 10.20 22.97 4.95
N ASP A 236 10.88 23.64 4.02
CA ASP A 236 10.74 25.06 3.78
C ASP A 236 9.67 25.29 2.71
N SER A 237 8.57 25.90 3.11
CA SER A 237 7.47 26.23 2.18
C SER A 237 7.85 27.33 1.18
N LYS A 238 8.83 28.18 1.52
CA LYS A 238 9.28 29.30 0.69
C LYS A 238 10.40 28.91 -0.29
N ASN A 239 11.27 27.99 0.13
CA ASN A 239 12.42 27.55 -0.68
C ASN A 239 12.30 26.04 -0.94
N LYS A 240 11.37 25.68 -1.81
CA LYS A 240 11.16 24.27 -2.17
C LYS A 240 12.26 23.78 -3.10
N ASP A 241 12.92 22.70 -2.70
CA ASP A 241 13.93 22.01 -3.50
C ASP A 241 13.30 20.79 -4.18
N TYR A 242 13.35 20.73 -5.49
CA TYR A 242 12.90 19.63 -6.32
C TYR A 242 14.04 18.97 -7.12
N SER A 243 15.29 19.24 -6.76
CA SER A 243 16.45 18.56 -7.36
C SER A 243 16.45 17.05 -7.09
N SER A 244 15.75 16.61 -6.02
CA SER A 244 15.44 15.22 -5.71
C SER A 244 13.94 14.98 -5.61
N LEU A 245 13.52 13.70 -5.60
CA LEU A 245 12.11 13.31 -5.43
C LEU A 245 11.54 13.86 -4.13
N LYS A 246 10.42 14.54 -4.21
CA LYS A 246 9.68 15.12 -3.08
C LYS A 246 8.21 14.76 -3.13
N PHE A 247 7.65 14.57 -1.94
CA PHE A 247 6.20 14.45 -1.75
C PHE A 247 5.50 15.70 -2.26
N TRP A 248 4.43 15.48 -3.02
CA TRP A 248 3.61 16.57 -3.53
C TRP A 248 2.20 16.54 -2.95
N LYS A 249 1.46 15.46 -3.18
CA LYS A 249 0.07 15.29 -2.70
C LYS A 249 -0.31 13.81 -2.58
N ASN A 250 -1.43 13.57 -1.91
CA ASN A 250 -2.02 12.23 -1.78
C ASN A 250 -3.54 12.33 -1.72
N HIS A 251 -4.22 11.25 -2.03
CA HIS A 251 -5.66 11.13 -1.85
C HIS A 251 -6.10 9.67 -1.77
N ILE A 252 -7.28 9.45 -1.17
CA ILE A 252 -7.98 8.17 -1.28
C ILE A 252 -8.55 8.10 -2.71
N PHE A 253 -8.15 7.07 -3.46
CA PHE A 253 -8.62 6.88 -4.82
C PHE A 253 -10.06 6.39 -4.81
N ARG A 254 -10.97 7.26 -5.20
CA ARG A 254 -12.42 7.03 -5.18
C ARG A 254 -13.00 7.33 -6.55
N ARG A 255 -13.65 6.32 -7.12
CA ARG A 255 -14.43 6.43 -8.36
C ARG A 255 -15.82 5.85 -8.12
N ASP A 256 -16.80 6.30 -8.88
CA ASP A 256 -18.18 5.83 -8.73
C ASP A 256 -18.30 4.30 -8.86
N TYR A 257 -17.51 3.71 -9.73
CA TYR A 257 -17.52 2.25 -9.90
C TYR A 257 -16.90 1.46 -8.74
N LEU A 258 -16.13 2.13 -7.85
CA LEU A 258 -15.53 1.49 -6.67
C LEU A 258 -16.44 1.48 -5.44
N ILE A 259 -17.56 2.20 -5.49
CA ILE A 259 -18.44 2.39 -4.35
C ILE A 259 -19.86 1.93 -4.64
N GLN A 260 -20.57 1.57 -3.60
CA GLN A 260 -21.99 1.23 -3.69
C GLN A 260 -22.81 2.48 -4.00
N GLN A 261 -23.64 2.40 -5.04
CA GLN A 261 -24.43 3.53 -5.52
C GLN A 261 -25.77 3.67 -4.79
N GLU A 262 -26.26 2.57 -4.21
CA GLU A 262 -27.59 2.50 -3.61
C GLU A 262 -27.59 1.69 -2.31
N GLY A 263 -28.73 1.74 -1.59
CA GLY A 263 -28.98 0.95 -0.39
C GLY A 263 -28.30 1.46 0.87
N GLN A 264 -28.34 0.66 1.93
CA GLN A 264 -27.84 0.98 3.26
C GLN A 264 -26.35 1.35 3.29
N TYR A 265 -25.56 0.79 2.38
CA TYR A 265 -24.11 1.02 2.31
C TYR A 265 -23.72 1.94 1.15
N LYS A 266 -24.63 2.81 0.70
CA LYS A 266 -24.33 3.80 -0.34
C LYS A 266 -23.09 4.61 0.05
N GLY A 267 -22.13 4.70 -0.88
CA GLY A 267 -20.88 5.42 -0.68
C GLY A 267 -19.75 4.59 -0.05
N ALA A 268 -20.05 3.42 0.53
CA ALA A 268 -19.04 2.49 1.01
C ALA A 268 -18.39 1.71 -0.17
N PRO A 269 -17.19 1.11 0.02
CA PRO A 269 -16.54 0.32 -1.03
C PRO A 269 -17.45 -0.78 -1.57
N LEU A 270 -17.47 -0.95 -2.90
CA LEU A 270 -18.20 -2.03 -3.56
C LEU A 270 -17.38 -3.33 -3.46
N ARG A 271 -17.73 -4.13 -2.48
CA ARG A 271 -17.05 -5.39 -2.15
C ARG A 271 -17.27 -6.47 -3.22
N THR A 272 -16.34 -7.39 -3.34
CA THR A 272 -16.51 -8.60 -4.16
C THR A 272 -17.62 -9.49 -3.63
N LYS A 273 -17.71 -9.63 -2.29
CA LYS A 273 -18.72 -10.43 -1.58
C LYS A 273 -19.13 -9.70 -0.29
N ALA A 274 -20.40 -9.84 0.10
CA ALA A 274 -20.88 -9.42 1.42
C ALA A 274 -22.05 -10.32 1.84
N GLY A 275 -22.10 -10.71 3.12
CA GLY A 275 -23.17 -11.57 3.66
C GLY A 275 -23.37 -12.87 2.88
N GLY A 276 -22.31 -13.49 2.40
CA GLY A 276 -22.37 -14.71 1.57
C GLY A 276 -22.78 -14.48 0.10
N ARG A 277 -23.20 -13.26 -0.27
CA ARG A 277 -23.62 -12.92 -1.65
C ARG A 277 -22.43 -12.43 -2.48
N TRP A 278 -22.40 -12.83 -3.74
CA TRP A 278 -21.49 -12.31 -4.74
C TRP A 278 -22.00 -10.95 -5.27
N LEU A 279 -21.25 -9.88 -5.07
CA LEU A 279 -21.62 -8.54 -5.51
C LEU A 279 -20.89 -8.11 -6.78
N ASN A 280 -19.93 -8.89 -7.24
CA ASN A 280 -19.10 -8.61 -8.42
C ASN A 280 -18.37 -7.26 -8.35
N GLY A 281 -18.03 -6.81 -7.15
CA GLY A 281 -17.33 -5.56 -6.91
C GLY A 281 -15.81 -5.70 -6.95
N TYR A 282 -15.14 -4.75 -6.34
CA TYR A 282 -13.69 -4.57 -6.41
C TYR A 282 -12.98 -5.05 -5.14
N SER A 283 -13.12 -4.30 -4.05
CA SER A 283 -12.51 -4.57 -2.75
C SER A 283 -13.40 -3.98 -1.66
N ASP A 284 -13.21 -4.40 -0.44
CA ASP A 284 -13.80 -3.76 0.74
C ASP A 284 -12.96 -2.57 1.25
N HIS A 285 -11.80 -2.35 0.64
CA HIS A 285 -10.99 -1.16 0.83
C HIS A 285 -10.93 -0.30 -0.44
N LEU A 286 -10.85 1.02 -0.28
CA LEU A 286 -10.50 1.95 -1.35
C LEU A 286 -8.97 2.06 -1.44
N PRO A 287 -8.39 2.13 -2.64
CA PRO A 287 -6.96 2.36 -2.80
C PRO A 287 -6.55 3.76 -2.35
N VAL A 288 -5.27 3.91 -2.03
CA VAL A 288 -4.64 5.20 -1.74
C VAL A 288 -3.55 5.50 -2.77
N VAL A 289 -3.40 6.77 -3.12
CA VAL A 289 -2.43 7.24 -4.12
C VAL A 289 -1.62 8.39 -3.56
N MET A 290 -0.31 8.34 -3.77
CA MET A 290 0.62 9.40 -3.44
C MET A 290 1.38 9.85 -4.69
N TYR A 291 1.60 11.14 -4.82
CA TYR A 291 2.33 11.74 -5.93
C TYR A 291 3.63 12.35 -5.45
N LEU A 292 4.67 12.08 -6.20
CA LEU A 292 5.99 12.67 -6.02
C LEU A 292 6.30 13.59 -7.19
N VAL A 293 7.19 14.56 -6.97
CA VAL A 293 7.66 15.48 -7.99
C VAL A 293 9.18 15.61 -7.89
N LYS A 294 9.82 15.75 -9.04
CA LYS A 294 11.23 16.06 -9.21
C LYS A 294 11.41 16.97 -10.42
N GLU A 295 12.34 17.91 -10.35
CA GLU A 295 12.70 18.73 -11.49
C GLU A 295 13.21 17.86 -12.65
N LYS A 296 12.78 18.18 -13.86
CA LYS A 296 13.34 17.54 -15.04
C LYS A 296 14.76 18.07 -15.24
N SER A 297 15.75 17.19 -15.26
CA SER A 297 17.11 17.59 -15.61
C SER A 297 17.11 18.27 -16.99
N ARG A 298 17.54 19.52 -17.05
CA ARG A 298 17.79 20.18 -18.35
C ARG A 298 18.92 19.40 -19.01
N LYS A 299 18.62 18.70 -20.10
CA LYS A 299 19.67 18.27 -21.02
C LYS A 299 20.14 19.56 -21.72
N TRP A 300 21.33 20.00 -21.40
CA TRP A 300 22.04 21.06 -22.14
C TRP A 300 22.49 20.49 -23.46
#